data_3a1733276ab883ec611ea0c5eb490a90
#
_entry.id   3a1733276ab883ec611ea0c5eb490a90
#
_cell.length_a   1.000
_cell.length_b   1.000
_cell.length_c   1.000
_cell.angle_alpha   90.00
_cell.angle_beta   90.00
_cell.angle_gamma   90.00
#
_symmetry.space_group_name_H-M   'P 1'
#
loop_
_entity.id
_entity.type
_entity.pdbx_description
1 polymer ?
#
loop_
_entity_poly.entity_id
_entity_poly.type
_entity_poly.pdbx_seq_one_letter_code
_entity_poly.pdbx_strand_id
1 'polypeptide(L)'
;MFITERLLALADIPYRDFTAKLIPTIDKKRIIGVRTPAMRSLAKELLKQQPKEAMTFLEKLPHYYYEENNLHAFIIAQLKDFEKVIQYTTQFLPYIDNWATCDTFAPKIFLKYPDEVLSYVLKWLKSNETYTVRYAIGVL
;
A
#
# COMPACT_ATOMS: atom_id res chain seq x y z
N MET A 1 18.47 1.57 2.39
CA MET A 1 17.52 1.65 3.49
C MET A 1 17.09 0.25 3.91
N PHE A 2 16.92 0.03 5.20
CA PHE A 2 16.64 -1.28 5.77
C PHE A 2 15.45 -2.02 5.13
N ILE A 3 14.29 -1.36 5.03
CA ILE A 3 13.09 -2.01 4.46
C ILE A 3 13.25 -2.31 2.98
N THR A 4 13.83 -1.37 2.23
CA THR A 4 14.11 -1.59 0.80
C THR A 4 15.05 -2.79 0.61
N GLU A 5 16.09 -2.91 1.45
CA GLU A 5 17.01 -4.04 1.39
C GLU A 5 16.31 -5.37 1.68
N ARG A 6 15.36 -5.37 2.63
CA ARG A 6 14.55 -6.55 2.93
C ARG A 6 13.71 -6.98 1.73
N LEU A 7 13.13 -6.01 1.01
CA LEU A 7 12.37 -6.29 -0.21
C LEU A 7 13.27 -6.81 -1.33
N LEU A 8 14.43 -6.19 -1.54
CA LEU A 8 15.37 -6.62 -2.57
C LEU A 8 15.86 -8.05 -2.33
N ALA A 9 16.02 -8.45 -1.09
CA ALA A 9 16.41 -9.81 -0.73
C ALA A 9 15.35 -10.87 -1.10
N LEU A 10 14.10 -10.44 -1.32
CA LEU A 10 12.99 -11.31 -1.70
C LEU A 10 12.73 -11.32 -3.21
N ALA A 11 13.58 -10.68 -4.00
CA ALA A 11 13.37 -10.54 -5.44
C ALA A 11 13.33 -11.88 -6.18
N ASP A 12 12.38 -11.97 -7.11
CA ASP A 12 12.19 -13.12 -8.00
C ASP A 12 12.09 -12.58 -9.42
N ILE A 13 13.11 -12.79 -10.23
CA ILE A 13 13.21 -12.19 -11.57
C ILE A 13 12.08 -12.62 -12.49
N PRO A 14 11.73 -13.92 -12.61
CA PRO A 14 10.57 -14.31 -13.43
C PRO A 14 9.27 -13.67 -12.97
N TYR A 15 9.06 -13.53 -11.68
CA TYR A 15 7.87 -12.87 -11.14
C TYR A 15 7.87 -11.38 -11.44
N ARG A 16 9.04 -10.72 -11.38
CA ARG A 16 9.20 -9.32 -11.79
C ARG A 16 8.75 -9.12 -13.23
N ASP A 17 9.21 -9.98 -14.13
CA ASP A 17 8.88 -9.87 -15.55
C ASP A 17 7.39 -10.10 -15.81
N PHE A 18 6.79 -11.02 -15.08
CA PHE A 18 5.35 -11.27 -15.13
C PHE A 18 4.56 -10.04 -14.65
N THR A 19 4.95 -9.48 -13.52
CA THR A 19 4.30 -8.29 -12.95
C THR A 19 4.40 -7.10 -13.89
N ALA A 20 5.56 -6.89 -14.51
CA ALA A 20 5.77 -5.78 -15.43
C ALA A 20 4.81 -5.81 -16.61
N LYS A 21 4.44 -7.00 -17.08
CA LYS A 21 3.46 -7.16 -18.16
C LYS A 21 2.03 -6.81 -17.72
N LEU A 22 1.69 -7.09 -16.46
CA LEU A 22 0.37 -6.83 -15.91
C LEU A 22 0.16 -5.35 -15.56
N ILE A 23 1.24 -4.63 -15.26
CA ILE A 23 1.18 -3.25 -14.77
C ILE A 23 2.06 -2.37 -15.66
N PRO A 24 1.63 -2.12 -16.91
CA PRO A 24 2.48 -1.37 -17.86
C PRO A 24 2.65 0.10 -17.51
N THR A 25 1.85 0.65 -16.58
CA THR A 25 2.00 2.04 -16.13
C THR A 25 3.23 2.24 -15.25
N ILE A 26 3.83 1.17 -14.74
CA ILE A 26 5.02 1.22 -13.89
C ILE A 26 6.24 0.77 -14.69
N ASP A 27 7.29 1.58 -14.67
CA ASP A 27 8.57 1.22 -15.30
C ASP A 27 9.12 -0.05 -14.62
N LYS A 28 9.55 -1.01 -15.41
CA LYS A 28 10.10 -2.28 -14.93
C LYS A 28 11.26 -2.09 -13.95
N LYS A 29 12.03 -1.01 -14.09
CA LYS A 29 13.12 -0.68 -13.15
C LYS A 29 12.62 -0.45 -11.73
N ARG A 30 11.35 -0.11 -11.57
CA ARG A 30 10.72 0.16 -10.29
C ARG A 30 10.01 -1.07 -9.73
N ILE A 31 10.18 -2.23 -10.35
CA ILE A 31 9.58 -3.49 -9.90
C ILE A 31 10.68 -4.44 -9.46
N ILE A 32 10.61 -4.90 -8.22
CA ILE A 32 11.58 -5.82 -7.62
C ILE A 32 11.22 -7.26 -7.97
N GLY A 33 9.94 -7.59 -7.94
CA GLY A 33 9.45 -8.94 -8.13
C GLY A 33 9.28 -9.69 -6.82
N VAL A 34 8.56 -9.09 -5.87
CA VAL A 34 8.26 -9.72 -4.59
C VAL A 34 6.83 -10.24 -4.61
N ARG A 35 6.64 -11.50 -4.24
CA ARG A 35 5.31 -12.10 -4.23
C ARG A 35 4.45 -11.52 -3.09
N THR A 36 3.16 -11.38 -3.35
CA THR A 36 2.22 -10.78 -2.41
C THR A 36 2.23 -11.44 -1.02
N PRO A 37 2.20 -12.78 -0.89
CA PRO A 37 2.27 -13.38 0.45
C PRO A 37 3.55 -13.02 1.22
N ALA A 38 4.68 -12.89 0.52
CA ALA A 38 5.94 -12.49 1.15
C ALA A 38 5.87 -11.05 1.67
N MET A 39 5.26 -10.14 0.91
CA MET A 39 5.08 -8.76 1.35
C MET A 39 4.13 -8.65 2.55
N ARG A 40 3.05 -9.42 2.55
CA ARG A 40 2.13 -9.45 3.69
C ARG A 40 2.79 -9.97 4.96
N SER A 41 3.61 -11.01 4.83
CA SER A 41 4.39 -11.56 5.94
C SER A 41 5.40 -10.55 6.46
N LEU A 42 6.08 -9.84 5.56
CA LEU A 42 7.04 -8.81 5.94
C LEU A 42 6.37 -7.67 6.70
N ALA A 43 5.20 -7.21 6.23
CA ALA A 43 4.45 -6.17 6.92
C ALA A 43 4.10 -6.58 8.36
N LYS A 44 3.63 -7.81 8.54
CA LYS A 44 3.30 -8.34 9.85
C LYS A 44 4.53 -8.44 10.75
N GLU A 45 5.65 -8.92 10.22
CA GLU A 45 6.90 -9.05 10.97
C GLU A 45 7.41 -7.67 11.41
N LEU A 46 7.40 -6.68 10.51
CA LEU A 46 7.87 -5.33 10.82
C LEU A 46 7.04 -4.69 11.94
N LEU A 47 5.73 -4.82 11.89
CA LEU A 47 4.86 -4.26 12.93
C LEU A 47 5.06 -4.94 14.28
N LYS A 48 5.37 -6.23 14.28
CA LYS A 48 5.59 -7.00 15.51
C LYS A 48 6.96 -6.76 16.11
N GLN A 49 8.01 -6.77 15.29
CA GLN A 49 9.39 -6.77 15.75
C GLN A 49 10.09 -5.43 15.63
N GLN A 50 9.67 -4.60 14.69
CA GLN A 50 10.31 -3.32 14.40
C GLN A 50 9.28 -2.23 14.10
N PRO A 51 8.36 -1.98 15.06
CA PRO A 51 7.25 -1.03 14.82
C PRO A 51 7.73 0.38 14.50
N LYS A 52 8.84 0.85 15.08
CA LYS A 52 9.37 2.18 14.79
C LYS A 52 9.82 2.30 13.33
N GLU A 53 10.47 1.27 12.80
CA GLU A 53 10.89 1.24 11.40
C GLU A 53 9.68 1.24 10.47
N ALA A 54 8.64 0.48 10.81
CA ALA A 54 7.40 0.46 10.04
C ALA A 54 6.74 1.82 10.00
N MET A 55 6.63 2.49 11.14
CA MET A 55 5.98 3.81 11.20
C MET A 55 6.80 4.88 10.48
N THR A 56 8.12 4.83 10.59
CA THR A 56 9.01 5.73 9.85
C THR A 56 8.85 5.55 8.34
N PHE A 57 8.72 4.30 7.90
CA PHE A 57 8.51 3.97 6.49
C PHE A 57 7.21 4.60 5.96
N LEU A 58 6.13 4.58 6.76
CA LEU A 58 4.86 5.19 6.37
C LEU A 58 4.94 6.71 6.18
N GLU A 59 5.92 7.36 6.76
CA GLU A 59 6.11 8.80 6.63
C GLU A 59 7.01 9.20 5.46
N LYS A 60 7.64 8.22 4.80
CA LYS A 60 8.58 8.48 3.69
C LYS A 60 7.88 8.32 2.34
N LEU A 61 7.07 9.25 1.95
CA LEU A 61 6.43 9.28 0.64
C LEU A 61 7.10 10.36 -0.22
N PRO A 62 7.23 10.14 -1.54
CA PRO A 62 6.85 8.94 -2.28
C PRO A 62 7.89 7.83 -2.18
N HIS A 63 7.46 6.59 -2.49
CA HIS A 63 8.37 5.46 -2.62
C HIS A 63 8.80 5.28 -4.09
N TYR A 64 9.97 4.73 -4.29
CA TYR A 64 10.46 4.46 -5.65
C TYR A 64 9.91 3.15 -6.21
N TYR A 65 9.97 2.06 -5.42
CA TYR A 65 9.58 0.74 -5.90
C TYR A 65 8.09 0.48 -5.75
N TYR A 66 7.53 -0.20 -6.74
CA TYR A 66 6.16 -0.69 -6.72
C TYR A 66 5.87 -1.50 -5.44
N GLU A 67 6.80 -2.38 -5.06
CA GLU A 67 6.64 -3.20 -3.85
C GLU A 67 6.71 -2.38 -2.56
N GLU A 68 7.42 -1.27 -2.56
CA GLU A 68 7.40 -0.37 -1.41
C GLU A 68 6.01 0.22 -1.20
N ASN A 69 5.33 0.58 -2.29
CA ASN A 69 3.94 1.05 -2.21
C ASN A 69 3.00 -0.05 -1.73
N ASN A 70 3.17 -1.28 -2.22
CA ASN A 70 2.37 -2.40 -1.76
C ASN A 70 2.60 -2.70 -0.27
N LEU A 71 3.84 -2.69 0.17
CA LEU A 71 4.19 -2.90 1.57
C LEU A 71 3.59 -1.80 2.45
N HIS A 72 3.65 -0.55 1.99
CA HIS A 72 3.03 0.59 2.66
C HIS A 72 1.54 0.32 2.91
N ALA A 73 0.83 -0.10 1.87
CA ALA A 73 -0.58 -0.44 1.96
C ALA A 73 -0.83 -1.59 2.94
N PHE A 74 0.00 -2.63 2.89
CA PHE A 74 -0.15 -3.79 3.78
C PHE A 74 0.14 -3.45 5.25
N ILE A 75 1.08 -2.55 5.51
CA ILE A 75 1.35 -2.08 6.87
C ILE A 75 0.14 -1.31 7.41
N ILE A 76 -0.38 -0.36 6.65
CA ILE A 76 -1.58 0.40 7.07
C ILE A 76 -2.75 -0.56 7.33
N ALA A 77 -2.95 -1.54 6.46
CA ALA A 77 -4.08 -2.47 6.53
C ALA A 77 -4.09 -3.29 7.82
N GLN A 78 -2.94 -3.46 8.48
CA GLN A 78 -2.82 -4.24 9.70
C GLN A 78 -2.88 -3.40 10.98
N LEU A 79 -2.92 -2.07 10.88
CA LEU A 79 -3.03 -1.20 12.04
C LEU A 79 -4.42 -1.33 12.67
N LYS A 80 -4.49 -1.18 13.99
CA LYS A 80 -5.71 -1.39 14.76
C LYS A 80 -6.36 -0.11 15.28
N ASP A 81 -5.74 1.04 15.07
CA ASP A 81 -6.25 2.34 15.45
C ASP A 81 -6.91 3.00 14.25
N PHE A 82 -8.24 3.13 14.27
CA PHE A 82 -9.00 3.66 13.14
C PHE A 82 -8.53 5.05 12.71
N GLU A 83 -8.30 5.96 13.66
CA GLU A 83 -7.88 7.33 13.36
C GLU A 83 -6.52 7.35 12.64
N LYS A 84 -5.59 6.52 13.07
CA LYS A 84 -4.28 6.39 12.41
C LYS A 84 -4.41 5.80 11.02
N VAL A 85 -5.25 4.77 10.87
CA VAL A 85 -5.47 4.16 9.55
C VAL A 85 -6.03 5.19 8.57
N ILE A 86 -7.00 5.98 8.98
CA ILE A 86 -7.56 7.05 8.14
C ILE A 86 -6.49 8.09 7.80
N GLN A 87 -5.71 8.51 8.78
CA GLN A 87 -4.66 9.49 8.56
C GLN A 87 -3.64 9.01 7.54
N TYR A 88 -3.10 7.81 7.72
CA TYR A 88 -2.11 7.25 6.80
C TYR A 88 -2.70 6.93 5.43
N THR A 89 -3.95 6.47 5.38
CA THR A 89 -4.64 6.23 4.12
C THR A 89 -4.79 7.52 3.32
N THR A 90 -5.27 8.58 3.96
CA THR A 90 -5.45 9.88 3.30
C THR A 90 -4.12 10.43 2.78
N GLN A 91 -3.03 10.27 3.53
CA GLN A 91 -1.70 10.71 3.11
C GLN A 91 -1.16 9.88 1.95
N PHE A 92 -1.50 8.59 1.90
CA PHE A 92 -0.96 7.65 0.92
C PHE A 92 -1.69 7.70 -0.43
N LEU A 93 -3.00 7.89 -0.43
CA LEU A 93 -3.83 7.79 -1.65
C LEU A 93 -3.29 8.59 -2.84
N PRO A 94 -2.80 9.85 -2.68
CA PRO A 94 -2.29 10.60 -3.82
C PRO A 94 -1.05 9.98 -4.47
N TYR A 95 -0.36 9.10 -3.79
CA TYR A 95 0.87 8.47 -4.28
C TYR A 95 0.65 7.10 -4.91
N ILE A 96 -0.59 6.60 -4.90
CA ILE A 96 -0.92 5.35 -5.59
C ILE A 96 -0.95 5.62 -7.08
N ASP A 97 -0.13 4.88 -7.83
CA ASP A 97 0.10 5.11 -9.26
C ASP A 97 -0.22 3.90 -10.14
N ASN A 98 -0.92 2.89 -9.59
CA ASN A 98 -1.28 1.70 -10.34
C ASN A 98 -2.51 1.02 -9.73
N TRP A 99 -3.18 0.23 -10.57
CA TRP A 99 -4.40 -0.45 -10.16
C TRP A 99 -4.17 -1.54 -9.11
N ALA A 100 -3.04 -2.23 -9.17
CA ALA A 100 -2.81 -3.37 -8.29
C ALA A 100 -2.64 -2.93 -6.84
N THR A 101 -1.84 -1.89 -6.58
CA THR A 101 -1.69 -1.33 -5.24
C THR A 101 -3.04 -0.80 -4.74
N CYS A 102 -3.77 -0.10 -5.61
CA CYS A 102 -5.08 0.46 -5.27
C CYS A 102 -6.06 -0.64 -4.87
N ASP A 103 -6.17 -1.69 -5.67
CA ASP A 103 -7.21 -2.71 -5.50
C ASP A 103 -6.91 -3.70 -4.37
N THR A 104 -5.64 -3.83 -3.96
CA THR A 104 -5.25 -4.73 -2.86
C THR A 104 -5.19 -4.05 -1.49
N PHE A 105 -5.35 -2.73 -1.45
CA PHE A 105 -5.30 -1.96 -0.21
C PHE A 105 -6.64 -2.05 0.52
N ALA A 106 -6.71 -2.88 1.55
CA ALA A 106 -7.97 -3.18 2.24
C ALA A 106 -7.78 -3.24 3.77
N PRO A 107 -7.79 -2.09 4.45
CA PRO A 107 -7.71 -2.09 5.92
C PRO A 107 -8.89 -2.83 6.55
N LYS A 108 -8.60 -3.83 7.37
CA LYS A 108 -9.63 -4.64 8.03
C LYS A 108 -10.48 -3.84 8.99
N ILE A 109 -9.92 -2.81 9.60
CA ILE A 109 -10.62 -1.99 10.58
C ILE A 109 -11.79 -1.21 9.96
N PHE A 110 -11.77 -1.00 8.64
CA PHE A 110 -12.88 -0.33 7.96
C PHE A 110 -14.21 -1.09 8.12
N LEU A 111 -14.15 -2.41 8.25
CA LEU A 111 -15.34 -3.22 8.45
C LEU A 111 -16.03 -2.97 9.79
N LYS A 112 -15.30 -2.42 10.77
CA LYS A 112 -15.84 -2.11 12.10
C LYS A 112 -16.43 -0.71 12.18
N TYR A 113 -16.16 0.16 11.21
CA TYR A 113 -16.56 1.57 11.23
C TYR A 113 -17.15 2.00 9.88
N PRO A 114 -18.19 1.30 9.38
CA PRO A 114 -18.69 1.53 8.02
C PRO A 114 -19.23 2.95 7.80
N ASP A 115 -19.90 3.53 8.79
CA ASP A 115 -20.47 4.88 8.66
C ASP A 115 -19.37 5.95 8.61
N GLU A 116 -18.36 5.81 9.46
CA GLU A 116 -17.24 6.73 9.51
C GLU A 116 -16.43 6.64 8.20
N VAL A 117 -16.20 5.42 7.72
CA VAL A 117 -15.50 5.19 6.45
C VAL A 117 -16.26 5.83 5.29
N LEU A 118 -17.59 5.70 5.28
CA LEU A 118 -18.41 6.29 4.21
C LEU A 118 -18.18 7.79 4.10
N SER A 119 -18.07 8.52 5.21
CA SER A 119 -17.84 9.96 5.17
C SER A 119 -16.51 10.31 4.50
N TYR A 120 -15.47 9.50 4.70
CA TYR A 120 -14.18 9.69 4.01
C TYR A 120 -14.25 9.28 2.55
N VAL A 121 -14.96 8.19 2.22
CA VAL A 121 -15.18 7.77 0.84
C VAL A 121 -15.81 8.90 0.03
N LEU A 122 -16.80 9.58 0.58
CA LEU A 122 -17.46 10.70 -0.10
C LEU A 122 -16.48 11.84 -0.39
N LYS A 123 -15.52 12.09 0.52
CA LYS A 123 -14.47 13.08 0.29
C LYS A 123 -13.51 12.63 -0.81
N TRP A 124 -13.10 11.36 -0.78
CA TRP A 124 -12.15 10.80 -1.76
C TRP A 124 -12.74 10.79 -3.17
N LEU A 125 -14.05 10.58 -3.30
CA LEU A 125 -14.73 10.62 -4.60
C LEU A 125 -14.63 12.00 -5.29
N LYS A 126 -14.38 13.05 -4.53
CA LYS A 126 -14.23 14.42 -5.05
C LYS A 126 -12.80 14.76 -5.44
N SER A 127 -11.86 13.83 -5.26
CA SER A 127 -10.45 14.06 -5.57
C SER A 127 -10.21 14.19 -7.08
N ASN A 128 -9.17 14.93 -7.44
CA ASN A 128 -8.67 15.00 -8.82
C ASN A 128 -7.70 13.85 -9.14
N GLU A 129 -7.34 13.05 -8.16
CA GLU A 129 -6.41 11.93 -8.33
C GLU A 129 -7.16 10.68 -8.76
N THR A 130 -6.79 10.12 -9.93
CA THR A 130 -7.47 8.97 -10.53
C THR A 130 -7.58 7.78 -9.57
N TYR A 131 -6.49 7.42 -8.91
CA TYR A 131 -6.49 6.24 -8.05
C TYR A 131 -7.14 6.49 -6.70
N THR A 132 -7.19 7.74 -6.23
CA THR A 132 -7.97 8.08 -5.04
C THR A 132 -9.46 7.86 -5.30
N VAL A 133 -9.96 8.30 -6.45
CA VAL A 133 -11.36 8.07 -6.85
C VAL A 133 -11.63 6.57 -7.03
N ARG A 134 -10.72 5.87 -7.71
CA ARG A 134 -10.84 4.41 -7.92
C ARG A 134 -10.89 3.68 -6.58
N TYR A 135 -10.05 4.07 -5.64
CA TYR A 135 -10.03 3.48 -4.30
C TYR A 135 -11.36 3.69 -3.57
N ALA A 136 -11.88 4.92 -3.63
CA ALA A 136 -13.16 5.24 -3.00
C ALA A 136 -14.29 4.37 -3.55
N ILE A 137 -14.34 4.19 -4.87
CA ILE A 137 -15.33 3.33 -5.51
C ILE A 137 -15.19 1.88 -5.04
N GLY A 138 -13.96 1.40 -4.94
CA GLY A 138 -13.69 0.01 -4.50
C GLY A 138 -14.05 -0.26 -3.05
N VAL A 139 -13.99 0.76 -2.18
CA VAL A 139 -14.37 0.63 -0.76
C VAL A 139 -15.88 0.55 -0.58
N LEU A 140 -16.64 1.18 -1.48
CA LEU A 140 -18.10 1.09 -1.46
C LEU A 140 -18.56 -0.36 -1.68
#